data_9588a159643a8b3d9fce9cee6335810b
#
_entry.id   9588a159643a8b3d9fce9cee6335810b
#
_cell.length_a   1.000
_cell.length_b   1.000
_cell.length_c   1.000
_cell.angle_alpha   90.00
_cell.angle_beta   90.00
_cell.angle_gamma   90.00
#
_symmetry.space_group_name_H-M   'P 1'
#
loop_
_entity.id
_entity.type
_entity.pdbx_description
1 polymer ?
#
loop_
_entity_poly.entity_id
_entity_poly.type
_entity_poly.pdbx_seq_one_letter_code
_entity_poly.pdbx_strand_id
1 'polypeptide(L)'
;MSQQPKKSSSKITQSKTPLLETMQPKIPRPIFIIEDDPDFAEIYQKHLVRNFPEIPLQIFYNAIEANAAFSELSEEELPSLIILDVLLTGPDGFTLLNELLSYPETSQIPVLLISSLNLGQMSLQAYNVRAILNKETFTPADFVNQVQDILKLTNHSSSQNDDLAMRGLEGNHA
;
A
#
# COMPACT_ATOMS: atom_id res chain seq x y z
N MET A 1 -44.30 21.72 63.51
CA MET A 1 -44.84 20.91 62.41
C MET A 1 -44.62 21.68 61.13
N SER A 2 -43.57 21.36 60.42
CA SER A 2 -43.24 21.98 59.11
C SER A 2 -42.81 20.89 58.15
N GLN A 3 -43.64 20.62 57.17
CA GLN A 3 -43.37 19.63 56.10
C GLN A 3 -42.56 20.28 54.98
N GLN A 4 -41.45 19.68 54.65
CA GLN A 4 -40.67 20.02 53.46
C GLN A 4 -41.21 19.27 52.23
N PRO A 5 -41.25 19.90 51.03
CA PRO A 5 -41.64 19.25 49.79
C PRO A 5 -40.46 18.45 49.20
N LYS A 6 -40.77 17.22 48.75
CA LYS A 6 -39.85 16.33 48.04
C LYS A 6 -39.52 16.90 46.65
N LYS A 7 -38.23 17.07 46.35
CA LYS A 7 -37.73 17.38 45.01
C LYS A 7 -37.75 16.10 44.17
N SER A 8 -38.57 16.10 43.13
CA SER A 8 -38.58 15.10 42.07
C SER A 8 -37.34 15.30 41.15
N SER A 9 -36.43 14.33 41.12
CA SER A 9 -35.32 14.30 40.18
C SER A 9 -35.82 13.79 38.85
N SER A 10 -35.96 14.67 37.87
CA SER A 10 -36.15 14.29 36.46
C SER A 10 -34.83 13.80 35.91
N LYS A 11 -34.76 12.51 35.57
CA LYS A 11 -33.66 11.91 34.78
C LYS A 11 -33.71 12.47 33.37
N ILE A 12 -32.73 13.34 33.06
CA ILE A 12 -32.47 13.74 31.67
C ILE A 12 -31.81 12.58 30.98
N THR A 13 -32.55 11.89 30.12
CA THR A 13 -32.04 10.90 29.21
C THR A 13 -31.26 11.62 28.12
N GLN A 14 -29.94 11.63 28.23
CA GLN A 14 -29.09 12.10 27.13
C GLN A 14 -29.17 11.08 26.00
N SER A 15 -29.90 11.43 24.95
CA SER A 15 -29.86 10.74 23.68
C SER A 15 -28.46 10.92 23.08
N LYS A 16 -27.66 9.84 23.08
CA LYS A 16 -26.44 9.77 22.28
C LYS A 16 -26.86 9.85 20.82
N THR A 17 -26.69 11.04 20.23
CA THR A 17 -26.66 11.19 18.78
C THR A 17 -25.51 10.34 18.25
N PRO A 18 -25.72 9.44 17.29
CA PRO A 18 -24.61 8.75 16.65
C PRO A 18 -23.75 9.82 15.96
N LEU A 19 -22.50 9.91 16.37
CA LEU A 19 -21.50 10.66 15.63
C LEU A 19 -21.50 10.10 14.20
N LEU A 20 -21.93 10.91 13.25
CA LEU A 20 -21.63 10.70 11.84
C LEU A 20 -20.11 10.70 11.74
N GLU A 21 -19.51 9.53 11.79
CA GLU A 21 -18.16 9.33 11.26
C GLU A 21 -18.22 9.81 9.83
N THR A 22 -17.70 11.01 9.62
CA THR A 22 -17.47 11.54 8.28
C THR A 22 -16.57 10.53 7.57
N MET A 23 -17.15 9.78 6.63
CA MET A 23 -16.40 8.94 5.70
C MET A 23 -15.51 9.87 4.87
N GLN A 24 -14.34 10.17 5.39
CA GLN A 24 -13.31 10.82 4.60
C GLN A 24 -12.94 9.84 3.47
N PRO A 25 -12.89 10.29 2.21
CA PRO A 25 -12.47 9.42 1.13
C PRO A 25 -11.06 8.90 1.47
N LYS A 26 -10.91 7.58 1.60
CA LYS A 26 -9.61 6.96 1.86
C LYS A 26 -8.71 7.26 0.67
N ILE A 27 -7.69 8.06 0.88
CA ILE A 27 -6.69 8.35 -0.16
C ILE A 27 -6.03 7.02 -0.55
N PRO A 28 -5.98 6.66 -1.84
CA PRO A 28 -5.31 5.44 -2.26
C PRO A 28 -3.85 5.43 -1.81
N ARG A 29 -3.35 4.27 -1.38
CA ARG A 29 -1.94 4.10 -1.03
C ARG A 29 -1.08 4.34 -2.27
N PRO A 30 0.06 5.03 -2.15
CA PRO A 30 0.87 5.41 -3.31
C PRO A 30 1.49 4.20 -4.03
N ILE A 31 1.94 4.41 -5.26
CA ILE A 31 2.89 3.54 -5.93
C ILE A 31 4.27 4.19 -5.80
N PHE A 32 5.26 3.40 -5.37
CA PHE A 32 6.66 3.83 -5.33
C PHE A 32 7.38 3.33 -6.58
N ILE A 33 8.11 4.23 -7.23
CA ILE A 33 8.99 3.94 -8.36
C ILE A 33 10.42 4.13 -7.87
N ILE A 34 11.26 3.11 -7.99
CA ILE A 34 12.67 3.14 -7.57
C ILE A 34 13.49 2.81 -8.80
N GLU A 35 14.06 3.84 -9.40
CA GLU A 35 14.71 3.83 -10.71
C GLU A 35 15.74 4.98 -10.78
N ASP A 36 17.02 4.68 -11.00
CA ASP A 36 18.07 5.69 -11.00
C ASP A 36 18.19 6.42 -12.34
N ASP A 37 17.66 5.85 -13.42
CA ASP A 37 17.59 6.52 -14.71
C ASP A 37 16.32 7.39 -14.81
N PRO A 38 16.47 8.73 -14.88
CA PRO A 38 15.33 9.64 -14.91
C PRO A 38 14.45 9.48 -16.15
N ASP A 39 15.00 9.02 -17.28
CA ASP A 39 14.23 8.81 -18.52
C ASP A 39 13.26 7.63 -18.36
N PHE A 40 13.73 6.52 -17.76
CA PHE A 40 12.86 5.40 -17.44
C PHE A 40 11.84 5.76 -16.36
N ALA A 41 12.24 6.44 -15.30
CA ALA A 41 11.34 6.90 -14.24
C ALA A 41 10.21 7.77 -14.81
N GLU A 42 10.52 8.69 -15.74
CA GLU A 42 9.54 9.54 -16.42
C GLU A 42 8.58 8.72 -17.31
N ILE A 43 9.09 7.70 -18.01
CA ILE A 43 8.27 6.80 -18.84
C ILE A 43 7.25 6.06 -17.95
N TYR A 44 7.69 5.48 -16.84
CA TYR A 44 6.79 4.78 -15.91
C TYR A 44 5.76 5.74 -15.32
N GLN A 45 6.20 6.92 -14.87
CA GLN A 45 5.31 7.93 -14.32
C GLN A 45 4.21 8.33 -15.33
N LYS A 46 4.57 8.62 -16.60
CA LYS A 46 3.61 8.99 -17.64
C LYS A 46 2.53 7.93 -17.86
N HIS A 47 2.94 6.65 -17.88
CA HIS A 47 1.98 5.55 -18.04
C HIS A 47 1.09 5.39 -16.83
N LEU A 48 1.62 5.53 -15.61
CA LEU A 48 0.85 5.42 -14.38
C LEU A 48 -0.15 6.57 -14.22
N VAL A 49 0.27 7.80 -14.39
CA VAL A 49 -0.63 8.97 -14.30
C VAL A 49 -1.77 8.88 -15.31
N ARG A 50 -1.48 8.38 -16.53
CA ARG A 50 -2.50 8.23 -17.56
C ARG A 50 -3.54 7.15 -17.25
N ASN A 51 -3.13 6.02 -16.68
CA ASN A 51 -3.98 4.85 -16.51
C ASN A 51 -4.52 4.68 -15.08
N PHE A 52 -3.88 5.31 -14.10
CA PHE A 52 -4.23 5.25 -12.67
C PHE A 52 -4.17 6.65 -12.03
N PRO A 53 -4.94 7.64 -12.55
CA PRO A 53 -4.83 9.05 -12.14
C PRO A 53 -5.14 9.29 -10.66
N GLU A 54 -5.89 8.39 -10.02
CA GLU A 54 -6.29 8.49 -8.61
C GLU A 54 -5.17 8.07 -7.64
N ILE A 55 -4.15 7.32 -8.12
CA ILE A 55 -3.12 6.74 -7.26
C ILE A 55 -1.93 7.70 -7.17
N PRO A 56 -1.56 8.17 -5.97
CA PRO A 56 -0.37 8.98 -5.78
C PRO A 56 0.89 8.23 -6.19
N LEU A 57 1.87 8.93 -6.73
CA LEU A 57 3.16 8.37 -7.11
C LEU A 57 4.28 9.03 -6.33
N GLN A 58 5.28 8.25 -5.94
CA GLN A 58 6.52 8.74 -5.38
C GLN A 58 7.69 8.09 -6.10
N ILE A 59 8.68 8.90 -6.50
CA ILE A 59 9.85 8.45 -7.25
C ILE A 59 11.08 8.61 -6.38
N PHE A 60 11.91 7.59 -6.37
CA PHE A 60 13.22 7.56 -5.71
C PHE A 60 14.28 7.18 -6.76
N TYR A 61 15.36 7.90 -6.77
CA TYR A 61 16.45 7.69 -7.74
C TYR A 61 17.59 6.81 -7.22
N ASN A 62 17.43 6.25 -6.01
CA ASN A 62 18.35 5.27 -5.46
C ASN A 62 17.71 4.52 -4.28
N ALA A 63 18.31 3.37 -3.95
CA ALA A 63 17.83 2.51 -2.86
C ALA A 63 17.94 3.15 -1.48
N ILE A 64 18.91 4.06 -1.26
CA ILE A 64 19.13 4.71 0.05
C ILE A 64 17.98 5.65 0.37
N GLU A 65 17.60 6.50 -0.60
CA GLU A 65 16.46 7.41 -0.43
C GLU A 65 15.16 6.65 -0.20
N ALA A 66 14.93 5.58 -0.98
CA ALA A 66 13.76 4.74 -0.81
C ALA A 66 13.71 4.10 0.59
N ASN A 67 14.82 3.53 1.06
CA ASN A 67 14.91 2.90 2.37
C ASN A 67 14.70 3.91 3.52
N ALA A 68 15.26 5.11 3.39
CA ALA A 68 15.03 6.18 4.36
C ALA A 68 13.54 6.56 4.44
N ALA A 69 12.86 6.67 3.29
CA ALA A 69 11.43 6.95 3.25
C ALA A 69 10.61 5.86 3.93
N PHE A 70 10.88 4.57 3.67
CA PHE A 70 10.19 3.47 4.35
C PHE A 70 10.30 3.52 5.87
N SER A 71 11.43 4.00 6.40
CA SER A 71 11.67 4.11 7.84
C SER A 71 10.84 5.20 8.53
N GLU A 72 10.31 6.15 7.77
CA GLU A 72 9.53 7.30 8.27
C GLU A 72 8.01 7.09 8.12
N LEU A 73 7.56 6.11 7.33
CA LEU A 73 6.15 5.87 7.02
C LEU A 73 5.48 5.01 8.09
N SER A 74 4.25 5.36 8.41
CA SER A 74 3.34 4.45 9.13
C SER A 74 2.84 3.33 8.20
N GLU A 75 2.30 2.25 8.77
CA GLU A 75 1.76 1.12 8.01
C GLU A 75 0.68 1.55 6.99
N GLU A 76 -0.12 2.57 7.33
CA GLU A 76 -1.18 3.10 6.47
C GLU A 76 -0.66 3.90 5.28
N GLU A 77 0.55 4.45 5.40
CA GLU A 77 1.23 5.26 4.38
C GLU A 77 2.11 4.43 3.45
N LEU A 78 2.37 3.16 3.79
CA LEU A 78 3.15 2.26 2.95
C LEU A 78 2.55 2.13 1.54
N PRO A 79 3.36 1.98 0.49
CA PRO A 79 2.86 1.90 -0.88
C PRO A 79 1.99 0.66 -1.13
N SER A 80 1.07 0.77 -2.08
CA SER A 80 0.27 -0.36 -2.58
C SER A 80 1.05 -1.25 -3.55
N LEU A 81 2.12 -0.72 -4.13
CA LEU A 81 2.99 -1.39 -5.09
C LEU A 81 4.35 -0.70 -5.12
N ILE A 82 5.42 -1.48 -5.21
CA ILE A 82 6.77 -1.01 -5.52
C ILE A 82 7.10 -1.43 -6.96
N ILE A 83 7.51 -0.48 -7.79
CA ILE A 83 8.12 -0.72 -9.10
C ILE A 83 9.61 -0.48 -8.90
N LEU A 84 10.42 -1.52 -9.11
CA LEU A 84 11.82 -1.52 -8.73
C LEU A 84 12.71 -1.95 -9.88
N ASP A 85 13.67 -1.10 -10.26
CA ASP A 85 14.82 -1.57 -11.02
C ASP A 85 15.79 -2.35 -10.11
N VAL A 86 16.30 -3.43 -10.65
CA VAL A 86 17.32 -4.23 -9.98
C VAL A 86 18.71 -3.59 -10.10
N LEU A 87 18.99 -2.95 -11.24
CA LEU A 87 20.31 -2.38 -11.56
C LEU A 87 20.42 -0.91 -11.14
N LEU A 88 20.28 -0.63 -9.86
CA LEU A 88 20.43 0.72 -9.33
C LEU A 88 21.93 1.07 -9.13
N THR A 89 22.24 2.35 -9.24
CA THR A 89 23.56 2.89 -8.87
C THR A 89 23.70 2.88 -7.35
N GLY A 90 24.80 2.29 -6.85
CA GLY A 90 25.06 2.13 -5.41
C GLY A 90 24.51 0.80 -4.89
N PRO A 91 23.76 0.77 -3.76
CA PRO A 91 23.06 -0.43 -3.32
C PRO A 91 22.03 -0.85 -4.36
N ASP A 92 22.13 -2.09 -4.85
CA ASP A 92 21.23 -2.61 -5.88
C ASP A 92 19.80 -2.90 -5.36
N GLY A 93 18.90 -3.21 -6.30
CA GLY A 93 17.53 -3.51 -5.96
C GLY A 93 17.38 -4.74 -5.06
N PHE A 94 18.28 -5.73 -5.12
CA PHE A 94 18.26 -6.88 -4.22
C PHE A 94 18.62 -6.50 -2.79
N THR A 95 19.54 -5.56 -2.61
CA THR A 95 19.86 -5.01 -1.28
C THR A 95 18.61 -4.39 -0.67
N LEU A 96 17.87 -3.58 -1.43
CA LEU A 96 16.62 -2.99 -0.97
C LEU A 96 15.57 -4.06 -0.66
N LEU A 97 15.40 -5.08 -1.51
CA LEU A 97 14.47 -6.18 -1.27
C LEU A 97 14.77 -6.92 0.03
N ASN A 98 16.04 -7.14 0.36
CA ASN A 98 16.46 -7.75 1.62
C ASN A 98 16.10 -6.87 2.84
N GLU A 99 16.25 -5.55 2.73
CA GLU A 99 15.83 -4.61 3.78
C GLU A 99 14.31 -4.66 3.97
N LEU A 100 13.53 -4.60 2.88
CA LEU A 100 12.07 -4.69 2.95
C LEU A 100 11.59 -6.01 3.55
N LEU A 101 12.28 -7.12 3.27
CA LEU A 101 11.96 -8.44 3.82
C LEU A 101 12.20 -8.51 5.34
N SER A 102 13.08 -7.65 5.87
CA SER A 102 13.46 -7.66 7.30
C SER A 102 12.34 -7.16 8.23
N TYR A 103 11.32 -6.50 7.69
CA TYR A 103 10.18 -5.97 8.46
C TYR A 103 8.87 -6.57 7.97
N PRO A 104 8.01 -7.08 8.88
CA PRO A 104 6.75 -7.73 8.52
C PRO A 104 5.85 -6.86 7.63
N GLU A 105 5.77 -5.58 7.91
CA GLU A 105 4.89 -4.62 7.23
C GLU A 105 5.33 -4.39 5.78
N THR A 106 6.62 -4.18 5.54
CA THR A 106 7.17 -3.94 4.20
C THR A 106 7.32 -5.21 3.38
N SER A 107 7.52 -6.37 4.04
CA SER A 107 7.62 -7.67 3.35
C SER A 107 6.36 -8.08 2.61
N GLN A 108 5.20 -7.50 2.98
CA GLN A 108 3.91 -7.78 2.34
C GLN A 108 3.61 -6.88 1.13
N ILE A 109 4.42 -5.85 0.91
CA ILE A 109 4.21 -4.95 -0.23
C ILE A 109 4.52 -5.70 -1.53
N PRO A 110 3.59 -5.72 -2.50
CA PRO A 110 3.86 -6.36 -3.78
C PRO A 110 4.91 -5.60 -4.58
N VAL A 111 5.77 -6.32 -5.27
CA VAL A 111 6.85 -5.76 -6.08
C VAL A 111 6.71 -6.17 -7.53
N LEU A 112 6.77 -5.18 -8.43
CA LEU A 112 7.02 -5.37 -9.86
C LEU A 112 8.49 -5.06 -10.13
N LEU A 113 9.27 -6.09 -10.47
CA LEU A 113 10.66 -5.88 -10.88
C LEU A 113 10.74 -5.52 -12.36
N ILE A 114 11.57 -4.55 -12.67
CA ILE A 114 11.93 -4.18 -14.05
C ILE A 114 13.45 -4.23 -14.15
N SER A 115 13.98 -5.01 -15.08
CA SER A 115 15.44 -5.17 -15.19
C SER A 115 15.87 -5.60 -16.58
N SER A 116 17.08 -5.21 -17.00
CA SER A 116 17.73 -5.75 -18.18
C SER A 116 18.35 -7.14 -17.93
N LEU A 117 18.41 -7.58 -16.68
CA LEU A 117 18.93 -8.89 -16.31
C LEU A 117 17.93 -9.99 -16.57
N ASN A 118 18.41 -11.19 -16.96
CA ASN A 118 17.59 -12.39 -17.01
C ASN A 118 17.42 -12.97 -15.60
N LEU A 119 16.34 -12.63 -14.92
CA LEU A 119 16.03 -13.04 -13.54
C LEU A 119 15.27 -14.37 -13.45
N GLY A 120 14.99 -15.04 -14.60
CA GLY A 120 14.11 -16.20 -14.65
C GLY A 120 14.59 -17.45 -13.88
N GLN A 121 15.85 -17.50 -13.44
CA GLN A 121 16.41 -18.59 -12.63
C GLN A 121 16.54 -18.25 -11.15
N MET A 122 16.17 -17.02 -10.73
CA MET A 122 16.29 -16.58 -9.34
C MET A 122 15.02 -16.91 -8.56
N SER A 123 15.20 -17.42 -7.33
CA SER A 123 14.08 -17.63 -6.41
C SER A 123 13.69 -16.29 -5.76
N LEU A 124 12.70 -15.62 -6.35
CA LEU A 124 12.22 -14.29 -5.90
C LEU A 124 10.93 -14.35 -5.07
N GLN A 125 10.44 -15.57 -4.79
CA GLN A 125 9.18 -15.77 -4.07
C GLN A 125 9.17 -15.19 -2.67
N ALA A 126 10.34 -15.16 -2.00
CA ALA A 126 10.47 -14.62 -0.65
C ALA A 126 10.23 -13.09 -0.59
N TYR A 127 10.44 -12.37 -1.69
CA TYR A 127 10.39 -10.91 -1.74
C TYR A 127 9.02 -10.34 -2.17
N ASN A 128 7.99 -11.15 -2.18
CA ASN A 128 6.66 -10.77 -2.67
C ASN A 128 6.67 -10.19 -4.10
N VAL A 129 7.61 -10.63 -4.94
CA VAL A 129 7.68 -10.27 -6.36
C VAL A 129 6.51 -10.90 -7.09
N ARG A 130 5.65 -10.07 -7.66
CA ARG A 130 4.43 -10.48 -8.37
C ARG A 130 4.63 -10.62 -9.85
N ALA A 131 5.52 -9.82 -10.43
CA ALA A 131 5.86 -9.89 -11.84
C ALA A 131 7.28 -9.37 -12.09
N ILE A 132 7.84 -9.76 -13.21
CA ILE A 132 9.14 -9.30 -13.71
C ILE A 132 8.97 -8.88 -15.16
N LEU A 133 9.41 -7.66 -15.48
CA LEU A 133 9.46 -7.16 -16.84
C LEU A 133 10.92 -6.97 -17.26
N ASN A 134 11.25 -7.35 -18.48
CA ASN A 134 12.56 -7.09 -19.05
C ASN A 134 12.56 -5.70 -19.72
N LYS A 135 13.48 -4.80 -19.28
CA LYS A 135 13.58 -3.40 -19.76
C LYS A 135 13.72 -3.30 -21.28
N GLU A 136 14.32 -4.28 -21.95
CA GLU A 136 14.60 -4.25 -23.39
C GLU A 136 13.40 -4.70 -24.23
N THR A 137 12.48 -5.46 -23.67
CA THR A 137 11.45 -6.14 -24.46
C THR A 137 10.01 -5.86 -24.07
N PHE A 138 9.75 -5.36 -22.84
CA PHE A 138 8.39 -5.07 -22.44
C PHE A 138 7.78 -3.90 -23.24
N THR A 139 6.49 -3.98 -23.49
CA THR A 139 5.73 -2.89 -24.09
C THR A 139 5.03 -2.03 -23.01
N PRO A 140 4.64 -0.79 -23.32
CA PRO A 140 3.81 0.00 -22.42
C PRO A 140 2.52 -0.70 -21.98
N ALA A 141 1.93 -1.52 -22.84
CA ALA A 141 0.74 -2.29 -22.52
C ALA A 141 1.05 -3.38 -21.51
N ASP A 142 2.18 -4.09 -21.63
CA ASP A 142 2.61 -5.10 -20.67
C ASP A 142 2.80 -4.49 -19.28
N PHE A 143 3.45 -3.32 -19.21
CA PHE A 143 3.65 -2.59 -17.97
C PHE A 143 2.33 -2.24 -17.29
N VAL A 144 1.41 -1.59 -18.02
CA VAL A 144 0.11 -1.18 -17.47
C VAL A 144 -0.71 -2.38 -17.03
N ASN A 145 -0.73 -3.46 -17.81
CA ASN A 145 -1.47 -4.68 -17.48
C ASN A 145 -0.93 -5.33 -16.19
N GLN A 146 0.41 -5.43 -16.04
CA GLN A 146 1.00 -5.99 -14.83
C GLN A 146 0.67 -5.16 -13.59
N VAL A 147 0.78 -3.84 -13.68
CA VAL A 147 0.39 -2.94 -12.57
C VAL A 147 -1.08 -3.13 -12.22
N GLN A 148 -1.97 -3.15 -13.22
CA GLN A 148 -3.40 -3.32 -13.00
C GLN A 148 -3.73 -4.64 -12.30
N ASP A 149 -3.11 -5.74 -12.72
CA ASP A 149 -3.36 -7.07 -12.17
C ASP A 149 -2.86 -7.17 -10.72
N ILE A 150 -1.69 -6.60 -10.42
CA ILE A 150 -1.16 -6.58 -9.05
C ILE A 150 -2.09 -5.76 -8.14
N LEU A 151 -2.53 -4.58 -8.56
CA LEU A 151 -3.41 -3.71 -7.77
C LEU A 151 -4.81 -4.32 -7.54
N LYS A 152 -5.35 -5.09 -8.49
CA LYS A 152 -6.61 -5.83 -8.31
C LYS A 152 -6.50 -6.92 -7.25
N LEU A 153 -5.40 -7.67 -7.26
CA LEU A 153 -5.14 -8.73 -6.29
C LEU A 153 -5.04 -8.18 -4.85
N THR A 154 -4.39 -7.04 -4.67
CA THR A 154 -4.27 -6.39 -3.36
C THR A 154 -5.62 -5.89 -2.82
N ASN A 155 -6.48 -5.34 -3.67
CA ASN A 155 -7.80 -4.85 -3.27
C ASN A 155 -8.74 -5.98 -2.81
N HIS A 156 -8.67 -7.17 -3.42
CA HIS A 156 -9.46 -8.34 -3.01
C HIS A 156 -9.02 -8.90 -1.65
N SER A 157 -7.74 -8.86 -1.34
CA SER A 157 -7.20 -9.33 -0.06
C SER A 157 -7.62 -8.43 1.12
N SER A 158 -7.70 -7.13 0.90
CA SER A 158 -8.13 -6.16 1.91
C SER A 158 -9.63 -6.30 2.26
N SER A 159 -10.47 -6.56 1.25
CA SER A 159 -11.92 -6.72 1.45
C SER A 159 -12.30 -7.99 2.23
N GLN A 160 -11.50 -9.05 2.16
CA GLN A 160 -11.77 -10.30 2.90
C GLN A 160 -11.40 -10.21 4.38
N ASN A 161 -10.42 -9.39 4.75
CA ASN A 161 -10.04 -9.19 6.14
C ASN A 161 -11.05 -8.32 6.90
N ASP A 162 -11.67 -7.34 6.24
CA ASP A 162 -12.71 -6.51 6.83
C ASP A 162 -14.00 -7.32 7.11
N ASP A 163 -14.34 -8.28 6.26
CA ASP A 163 -15.53 -9.14 6.42
C ASP A 163 -15.38 -10.16 7.57
N LEU A 164 -14.14 -10.61 7.84
CA LEU A 164 -13.85 -11.51 8.97
C LEU A 164 -13.86 -10.78 10.31
N ALA A 165 -13.41 -9.52 10.34
CA ALA A 165 -13.44 -8.70 11.55
C ALA A 165 -14.88 -8.35 11.98
N MET A 166 -15.79 -8.12 11.03
CA MET A 166 -17.20 -7.84 11.33
C MET A 166 -17.99 -9.06 11.82
N ARG A 167 -17.65 -10.27 11.36
CA ARG A 167 -18.31 -11.51 11.81
C ARG A 167 -17.94 -11.95 13.21
N GLY A 168 -16.82 -11.45 13.75
CA GLY A 168 -16.38 -11.76 15.14
C GLY A 168 -17.17 -11.03 16.22
N LEU A 169 -17.99 -10.03 15.90
CA LEU A 169 -18.71 -9.20 16.86
C LEU A 169 -20.16 -9.64 17.11
N GLU A 170 -20.72 -10.55 16.30
CA GLU A 170 -22.13 -11.00 16.44
C GLU A 170 -22.32 -12.31 17.22
N GLY A 171 -21.28 -12.88 17.79
CA GLY A 171 -21.27 -14.23 18.39
C GLY A 171 -21.19 -14.29 19.90
N ASN A 172 -21.77 -13.37 20.69
CA ASN A 172 -21.80 -13.56 22.15
C ASN A 172 -23.02 -12.93 22.82
N HIS A 173 -24.22 -13.42 22.48
CA HIS A 173 -25.40 -13.31 23.33
C HIS A 173 -26.22 -14.59 23.24
N ALA A 174 -25.92 -15.51 24.11
CA ALA A 174 -26.84 -16.56 24.53
C ALA A 174 -26.53 -16.89 26.00
#